data_4f1ef7aea1c76aeaff7aee3445f3dd4d
#
_entry.id   4f1ef7aea1c76aeaff7aee3445f3dd4d
#
_cell.length_a   1.000
_cell.length_b   1.000
_cell.length_c   1.000
_cell.angle_alpha   90.00
_cell.angle_beta   90.00
_cell.angle_gamma   90.00
#
_symmetry.space_group_name_H-M   'P 1'
#
loop_
_entity.id
_entity.type
_entity.pdbx_description
1 polymer ?
#
loop_
_entity_poly.entity_id
_entity_poly.type
_entity_poly.pdbx_seq_one_letter_code
_entity_poly.pdbx_strand_id
1 'polypeptide(L)'
;MRFIKFPDKLYRNCPQYVPALHSDQVKSLTKVSTLSYCKRKMWMVMDGKKVAGRICGMINPRYNERYGKKRARFGWFDTIDDFRVAELLIHTAEDWARENGMNEIHGPLYYNTLGKQGMLVEGFENTPPFNCLYNFPYYNDFITRLGYEKECDWLQYKVRSNLELPEKVTRIGKLLKERYNLHEGSLNSLKKDKAMVRYFFEVYNKSFADTVYNFIPFTDEEIDEEASAFLPFINDKTSSIILDQNEKLVAFGMSIPTISEALKKCKGHLFPFGWFHLLKAMYRYDTVDLMLNGAVPEWQNKGISAVYHSTMSEKYIAAGTVWGITNPQIESNSAANVWSNYENVPFMRRRCYLKSI
;
A
#
# COMPACT_ATOMS: atom_id res chain seq x y z
N MET A 1 -9.40 22.05 3.78
CA MET A 1 -10.50 21.25 3.18
C MET A 1 -10.53 21.27 1.65
N ARG A 2 -10.26 22.42 0.94
CA ARG A 2 -10.24 22.43 -0.55
C ARG A 2 -9.23 21.46 -1.13
N PHE A 3 -8.03 21.38 -0.57
CA PHE A 3 -6.97 20.46 -0.95
C PHE A 3 -7.45 18.98 -0.92
N ILE A 4 -8.15 18.58 0.14
CA ILE A 4 -8.62 17.19 0.34
C ILE A 4 -9.78 16.84 -0.60
N LYS A 5 -10.72 17.77 -0.81
CA LYS A 5 -11.94 17.55 -1.61
C LYS A 5 -11.74 17.71 -3.11
N PHE A 6 -10.56 18.13 -3.57
CA PHE A 6 -10.31 18.36 -4.99
C PHE A 6 -10.43 17.08 -5.82
N PRO A 7 -9.84 15.93 -5.44
CA PRO A 7 -9.99 14.68 -6.21
C PRO A 7 -11.44 14.21 -6.36
N ASP A 8 -12.29 14.38 -5.36
CA ASP A 8 -13.70 13.98 -5.46
C ASP A 8 -14.44 14.74 -6.58
N LYS A 9 -13.99 15.97 -6.87
CA LYS A 9 -14.54 16.76 -7.97
C LYS A 9 -13.91 16.39 -9.30
N LEU A 10 -12.58 16.20 -9.31
CA LEU A 10 -11.81 15.84 -10.49
C LEU A 10 -12.26 14.50 -11.06
N TYR A 11 -12.41 13.50 -10.19
CA TYR A 11 -12.76 12.13 -10.56
C TYR A 11 -14.27 11.83 -10.46
N ARG A 12 -15.14 12.85 -10.38
CA ARG A 12 -16.60 12.67 -10.17
C ARG A 12 -17.23 11.67 -11.14
N ASN A 13 -16.80 11.69 -12.40
CA ASN A 13 -17.33 10.87 -13.49
C ASN A 13 -16.44 9.66 -13.81
N CYS A 14 -15.48 9.35 -12.94
CA CYS A 14 -14.57 8.22 -13.11
C CYS A 14 -15.05 7.04 -12.24
N PRO A 15 -15.64 5.99 -12.84
CA PRO A 15 -16.18 4.85 -12.08
C PRO A 15 -15.08 4.02 -11.37
N GLN A 16 -13.83 4.11 -11.83
CA GLN A 16 -12.70 3.41 -11.23
C GLN A 16 -12.15 4.11 -9.99
N TYR A 17 -12.40 5.41 -9.82
CA TYR A 17 -11.86 6.16 -8.70
C TYR A 17 -12.43 5.70 -7.35
N VAL A 18 -11.53 5.45 -6.39
CA VAL A 18 -11.87 5.10 -5.01
C VAL A 18 -11.55 6.28 -4.10
N PRO A 19 -12.55 7.03 -3.63
CA PRO A 19 -12.32 8.17 -2.74
C PRO A 19 -11.79 7.70 -1.38
N ALA A 20 -10.75 8.37 -0.89
CA ALA A 20 -10.30 8.19 0.47
C ALA A 20 -11.24 8.88 1.46
N LEU A 21 -11.34 8.36 2.69
CA LEU A 21 -12.06 9.06 3.76
C LEU A 21 -11.38 10.40 4.08
N HIS A 22 -12.16 11.46 4.11
CA HIS A 22 -11.61 12.81 4.33
C HIS A 22 -10.94 12.95 5.70
N SER A 23 -11.48 12.29 6.74
CA SER A 23 -10.87 12.22 8.07
C SER A 23 -9.45 11.68 8.03
N ASP A 24 -9.24 10.59 7.28
CA ASP A 24 -7.96 9.91 7.16
C ASP A 24 -6.96 10.78 6.38
N GLN A 25 -7.44 11.46 5.34
CA GLN A 25 -6.61 12.41 4.60
C GLN A 25 -6.21 13.62 5.46
N VAL A 26 -7.13 14.14 6.29
CA VAL A 26 -6.79 15.20 7.27
C VAL A 26 -5.74 14.68 8.25
N LYS A 27 -5.97 13.50 8.85
CA LYS A 27 -5.02 12.87 9.79
C LYS A 27 -3.65 12.71 9.16
N SER A 28 -3.58 12.10 7.98
CA SER A 28 -2.34 11.86 7.24
C SER A 28 -1.56 13.16 6.94
N LEU A 29 -2.25 14.25 6.66
CA LEU A 29 -1.61 15.53 6.33
C LEU A 29 -1.33 16.42 7.55
N THR A 30 -1.86 16.13 8.75
CA THR A 30 -1.77 17.08 9.89
C THR A 30 -1.39 16.46 11.22
N LYS A 31 -1.52 15.16 11.42
CA LYS A 31 -1.48 14.56 12.76
C LYS A 31 -0.65 13.26 12.87
N VAL A 32 -0.06 12.78 11.77
CA VAL A 32 0.77 11.56 11.84
C VAL A 32 2.12 11.86 12.49
N SER A 33 2.64 10.90 13.26
CA SER A 33 3.91 11.00 13.98
C SER A 33 5.09 11.27 13.06
N THR A 34 5.05 10.75 11.84
CA THR A 34 6.05 11.03 10.78
C THR A 34 6.30 12.53 10.57
N LEU A 35 5.32 13.40 10.86
CA LEU A 35 5.46 14.86 10.74
C LEU A 35 6.36 15.47 11.82
N SER A 36 6.73 14.74 12.85
CA SER A 36 7.68 15.22 13.87
C SER A 36 9.10 15.36 13.30
N TYR A 37 9.44 14.60 12.26
CA TYR A 37 10.76 14.61 11.63
C TYR A 37 10.74 14.90 10.13
N CYS A 38 9.61 14.69 9.41
CA CYS A 38 9.49 14.99 7.99
C CYS A 38 9.09 16.45 7.76
N LYS A 39 9.80 17.13 6.88
CA LYS A 39 9.33 18.41 6.34
C LYS A 39 8.28 18.15 5.27
N ARG A 40 7.22 18.96 5.23
CA ARG A 40 6.24 18.95 4.14
C ARG A 40 5.74 20.36 3.81
N LYS A 41 5.32 20.54 2.56
CA LYS A 41 4.64 21.74 2.10
C LYS A 41 3.59 21.35 1.06
N MET A 42 2.44 22.02 1.10
CA MET A 42 1.30 21.72 0.22
C MET A 42 0.96 22.96 -0.60
N TRP A 43 0.65 22.73 -1.89
CA TRP A 43 0.26 23.80 -2.80
C TRP A 43 -0.99 23.41 -3.59
N MET A 44 -1.72 24.42 -4.01
CA MET A 44 -2.86 24.31 -4.92
C MET A 44 -2.73 25.37 -6.00
N VAL A 45 -2.98 24.98 -7.24
CA VAL A 45 -3.21 25.92 -8.33
C VAL A 45 -4.69 26.25 -8.37
N MET A 46 -4.98 27.56 -8.46
CA MET A 46 -6.34 28.07 -8.49
C MET A 46 -6.64 28.67 -9.87
N ASP A 47 -7.79 28.31 -10.42
CA ASP A 47 -8.41 29.00 -11.56
C ASP A 47 -9.61 29.80 -11.01
N GLY A 48 -9.40 31.07 -10.76
CA GLY A 48 -10.32 31.91 -10.03
C GLY A 48 -10.64 31.32 -8.64
N LYS A 49 -11.89 30.92 -8.42
CA LYS A 49 -12.33 30.28 -7.15
C LYS A 49 -12.24 28.76 -7.15
N LYS A 50 -11.89 28.15 -8.28
CA LYS A 50 -11.82 26.68 -8.44
C LYS A 50 -10.40 26.19 -8.25
N VAL A 51 -10.22 25.03 -7.62
CA VAL A 51 -8.93 24.35 -7.57
C VAL A 51 -8.75 23.64 -8.92
N ALA A 52 -7.60 23.88 -9.56
CA ALA A 52 -7.20 23.25 -10.82
C ALA A 52 -6.19 22.12 -10.61
N GLY A 53 -5.43 22.18 -9.50
CA GLY A 53 -4.50 21.11 -9.15
C GLY A 53 -3.98 21.25 -7.73
N ARG A 54 -3.36 20.18 -7.23
CA ARG A 54 -2.73 20.11 -5.91
C ARG A 54 -1.47 19.24 -5.93
N ILE A 55 -0.54 19.52 -5.02
CA ILE A 55 0.64 18.70 -4.77
C ILE A 55 1.11 18.86 -3.33
N CYS A 56 1.76 17.84 -2.78
CA CYS A 56 2.47 17.89 -1.52
C CYS A 56 3.93 17.49 -1.77
N GLY A 57 4.86 18.38 -1.43
CA GLY A 57 6.28 18.09 -1.33
C GLY A 57 6.64 17.59 0.06
N MET A 58 7.55 16.62 0.15
CA MET A 58 7.97 15.99 1.41
C MET A 58 9.48 15.72 1.40
N ILE A 59 10.13 15.90 2.55
CA ILE A 59 11.52 15.51 2.76
C ILE A 59 11.55 14.65 4.02
N ASN A 60 11.97 13.40 3.85
CA ASN A 60 12.15 12.47 4.95
C ASN A 60 13.65 12.33 5.27
N PRO A 61 14.16 12.93 6.37
CA PRO A 61 15.58 12.90 6.71
C PRO A 61 16.05 11.47 7.03
N ARG A 62 15.22 10.62 7.64
CA ARG A 62 15.58 9.22 7.92
C ARG A 62 15.80 8.42 6.64
N TYR A 63 15.01 8.71 5.58
CA TYR A 63 15.24 8.14 4.27
C TYR A 63 16.58 8.62 3.69
N ASN A 64 16.82 9.93 3.71
CA ASN A 64 18.02 10.51 3.15
C ASN A 64 19.29 10.02 3.85
N GLU A 65 19.26 9.89 5.17
CA GLU A 65 20.35 9.32 5.97
C GLU A 65 20.58 7.84 5.63
N ARG A 66 19.50 7.01 5.64
CA ARG A 66 19.61 5.58 5.39
C ARG A 66 20.23 5.26 4.02
N TYR A 67 19.83 6.01 2.99
CA TYR A 67 20.24 5.75 1.60
C TYR A 67 21.35 6.66 1.09
N GLY A 68 21.89 7.55 1.91
CA GLY A 68 22.93 8.51 1.51
C GLY A 68 22.46 9.46 0.42
N LYS A 69 21.19 9.90 0.45
CA LYS A 69 20.54 10.72 -0.59
C LYS A 69 20.27 12.15 -0.12
N LYS A 70 20.13 13.06 -1.08
CA LYS A 70 19.55 14.40 -0.89
C LYS A 70 18.28 14.50 -1.74
N ARG A 71 17.23 13.79 -1.32
CA ARG A 71 16.05 13.53 -2.14
C ARG A 71 14.77 14.03 -1.47
N ALA A 72 13.96 14.76 -2.22
CA ALA A 72 12.60 15.09 -1.88
C ALA A 72 11.63 14.08 -2.51
N ARG A 73 10.41 14.04 -1.99
CA ARG A 73 9.28 13.30 -2.56
C ARG A 73 8.18 14.24 -2.96
N PHE A 74 7.40 13.89 -4.00
CA PHE A 74 6.10 14.49 -4.23
C PHE A 74 5.00 13.43 -4.08
N GLY A 75 3.85 13.86 -3.57
CA GLY A 75 2.66 13.03 -3.43
C GLY A 75 1.42 13.90 -3.41
N TRP A 76 0.23 13.32 -3.22
CA TRP A 76 -1.05 14.04 -3.35
C TRP A 76 -1.10 14.91 -4.62
N PHE A 77 -0.50 14.43 -5.70
CA PHE A 77 -0.45 15.12 -6.97
C PHE A 77 -1.73 14.80 -7.76
N ASP A 78 -2.55 15.82 -7.95
CA ASP A 78 -3.73 15.76 -8.79
C ASP A 78 -3.85 17.05 -9.59
N THR A 79 -4.22 16.94 -10.87
CA THR A 79 -4.36 18.07 -11.78
C THR A 79 -5.49 17.84 -12.77
N ILE A 80 -6.13 18.92 -13.25
CA ILE A 80 -6.99 18.86 -14.43
C ILE A 80 -6.13 18.54 -15.67
N ASP A 81 -6.76 18.20 -16.79
CA ASP A 81 -6.09 17.95 -18.07
C ASP A 81 -5.60 19.28 -18.69
N ASP A 82 -4.64 19.92 -18.03
CA ASP A 82 -3.92 21.09 -18.49
C ASP A 82 -2.46 20.98 -18.03
N PHE A 83 -1.55 20.80 -19.00
CA PHE A 83 -0.13 20.67 -18.75
C PHE A 83 0.47 21.83 -17.95
N ARG A 84 0.03 23.07 -18.17
CA ARG A 84 0.53 24.26 -17.47
C ARG A 84 0.26 24.18 -15.96
N VAL A 85 -0.87 23.57 -15.57
CA VAL A 85 -1.20 23.37 -14.15
C VAL A 85 -0.26 22.34 -13.53
N ALA A 86 0.01 21.23 -14.22
CA ALA A 86 0.96 20.21 -13.78
C ALA A 86 2.38 20.77 -13.67
N GLU A 87 2.82 21.50 -14.69
CA GLU A 87 4.13 22.16 -14.75
C GLU A 87 4.33 23.12 -13.58
N LEU A 88 3.37 24.00 -13.30
CA LEU A 88 3.44 24.93 -12.17
C LEU A 88 3.54 24.21 -10.83
N LEU A 89 2.75 23.15 -10.63
CA LEU A 89 2.79 22.35 -9.39
C LEU A 89 4.13 21.66 -9.20
N ILE A 90 4.63 21.00 -10.24
CA ILE A 90 5.87 20.22 -10.17
C ILE A 90 7.07 21.17 -9.98
N HIS A 91 7.19 22.25 -10.77
CA HIS A 91 8.27 23.21 -10.61
C HIS A 91 8.25 23.85 -9.23
N THR A 92 7.06 24.19 -8.66
CA THR A 92 6.94 24.70 -7.29
C THR A 92 7.48 23.70 -6.26
N ALA A 93 7.23 22.41 -6.45
CA ALA A 93 7.75 21.37 -5.56
C ALA A 93 9.27 21.17 -5.74
N GLU A 94 9.78 21.25 -6.97
CA GLU A 94 11.21 21.19 -7.27
C GLU A 94 11.97 22.36 -6.65
N ASP A 95 11.47 23.59 -6.81
CA ASP A 95 12.08 24.80 -6.25
C ASP A 95 12.15 24.72 -4.72
N TRP A 96 11.05 24.31 -4.09
CA TRP A 96 11.05 24.07 -2.65
C TRP A 96 12.04 22.98 -2.23
N ALA A 97 12.21 21.92 -3.01
CA ALA A 97 13.18 20.87 -2.75
C ALA A 97 14.61 21.41 -2.82
N ARG A 98 14.95 22.21 -3.86
CA ARG A 98 16.26 22.91 -4.01
C ARG A 98 16.54 23.85 -2.84
N GLU A 99 15.55 24.68 -2.44
CA GLU A 99 15.65 25.59 -1.28
C GLU A 99 15.97 24.84 0.02
N ASN A 100 15.58 23.56 0.13
CA ASN A 100 15.88 22.71 1.27
C ASN A 100 17.13 21.81 1.07
N GLY A 101 17.94 22.08 0.04
CA GLY A 101 19.21 21.40 -0.20
C GLY A 101 19.08 20.00 -0.82
N MET A 102 17.95 19.70 -1.45
CA MET A 102 17.76 18.46 -2.21
C MET A 102 18.23 18.63 -3.64
N ASN A 103 18.77 17.57 -4.23
CA ASN A 103 19.25 17.53 -5.61
C ASN A 103 18.49 16.50 -6.48
N GLU A 104 17.56 15.76 -5.88
CA GLU A 104 16.68 14.82 -6.55
C GLU A 104 15.25 14.95 -6.00
N ILE A 105 14.26 14.69 -6.84
CA ILE A 105 12.86 14.56 -6.44
C ILE A 105 12.23 13.34 -7.10
N HIS A 106 11.47 12.55 -6.33
CA HIS A 106 10.80 11.35 -6.83
C HIS A 106 9.36 11.22 -6.34
N GLY A 107 8.58 10.42 -7.04
CA GLY A 107 7.17 10.18 -6.68
C GLY A 107 6.30 9.70 -7.85
N PRO A 108 4.96 9.65 -7.64
CA PRO A 108 4.28 10.03 -6.41
C PRO A 108 4.45 9.00 -5.30
N LEU A 109 4.78 9.45 -4.11
CA LEU A 109 4.99 8.64 -2.91
C LEU A 109 4.43 9.35 -1.68
N TYR A 110 3.93 8.58 -0.71
CA TYR A 110 3.57 9.12 0.60
C TYR A 110 4.74 8.96 1.58
N TYR A 111 4.51 9.15 2.88
CA TYR A 111 5.59 9.23 3.88
C TYR A 111 6.36 7.93 4.05
N ASN A 112 5.67 6.79 4.08
CA ASN A 112 6.23 5.46 4.35
C ASN A 112 5.77 4.43 3.31
N THR A 113 6.24 3.20 3.45
CA THR A 113 5.98 2.11 2.50
C THR A 113 4.57 1.50 2.59
N LEU A 114 3.81 1.76 3.67
CA LEU A 114 2.38 1.41 3.76
C LEU A 114 1.49 2.50 3.15
N GLY A 115 2.04 3.69 2.90
CA GLY A 115 1.34 4.77 2.21
C GLY A 115 1.14 4.48 0.71
N LYS A 116 0.29 5.26 0.08
CA LYS A 116 0.03 5.12 -1.36
C LYS A 116 1.27 5.47 -2.18
N GLN A 117 1.59 4.61 -3.16
CA GLN A 117 2.81 4.69 -3.96
C GLN A 117 2.51 4.52 -5.44
N GLY A 118 3.27 5.24 -6.25
CA GLY A 118 3.31 5.08 -7.71
C GLY A 118 2.11 5.67 -8.45
N MET A 119 2.38 6.21 -9.62
CA MET A 119 1.41 6.67 -10.60
C MET A 119 0.93 5.47 -11.42
N LEU A 120 -0.37 5.35 -11.64
CA LEU A 120 -0.93 4.30 -12.50
C LEU A 120 -0.46 4.52 -13.95
N VAL A 121 0.09 3.49 -14.59
CA VAL A 121 0.57 3.51 -15.97
C VAL A 121 -0.13 2.47 -16.86
N GLU A 122 -0.65 1.38 -16.27
CA GLU A 122 -1.44 0.35 -16.97
C GLU A 122 -2.59 -0.13 -16.07
N GLY A 123 -3.69 -0.60 -16.66
CA GLY A 123 -4.86 -1.11 -15.94
C GLY A 123 -5.84 -0.02 -15.52
N PHE A 124 -5.96 1.06 -16.29
CA PHE A 124 -6.85 2.20 -16.02
C PHE A 124 -8.34 1.82 -16.00
N GLU A 125 -8.71 0.72 -16.62
CA GLU A 125 -10.07 0.17 -16.63
C GLU A 125 -10.46 -0.50 -15.31
N ASN A 126 -9.50 -0.81 -14.45
CA ASN A 126 -9.73 -1.52 -13.20
C ASN A 126 -9.99 -0.55 -12.03
N THR A 127 -10.74 -1.03 -11.03
CA THR A 127 -10.88 -0.34 -9.75
C THR A 127 -9.69 -0.71 -8.84
N PRO A 128 -8.87 0.27 -8.39
CA PRO A 128 -7.73 -0.04 -7.53
C PRO A 128 -8.17 -0.49 -6.12
N PRO A 129 -7.33 -1.29 -5.43
CA PRO A 129 -7.43 -1.45 -3.99
C PRO A 129 -7.39 -0.09 -3.26
N PHE A 130 -7.99 -0.03 -2.08
CA PHE A 130 -8.15 1.21 -1.32
C PHE A 130 -6.83 1.91 -0.95
N ASN A 131 -5.75 1.13 -0.81
CA ASN A 131 -4.41 1.60 -0.50
C ASN A 131 -3.61 2.03 -1.74
N CYS A 132 -4.22 2.04 -2.92
CA CYS A 132 -3.60 2.45 -4.17
C CYS A 132 -4.15 3.80 -4.66
N LEU A 133 -3.34 4.50 -5.47
CA LEU A 133 -3.76 5.71 -6.16
C LEU A 133 -4.50 5.36 -7.46
N TYR A 134 -5.40 6.24 -7.88
CA TYR A 134 -5.90 6.30 -9.24
C TYR A 134 -5.55 7.68 -9.83
N ASN A 135 -5.17 7.70 -11.10
CA ASN A 135 -4.93 8.91 -11.87
C ASN A 135 -5.36 8.70 -13.32
N PHE A 136 -5.63 9.77 -14.03
CA PHE A 136 -5.90 9.70 -15.46
C PHE A 136 -4.61 9.43 -16.27
N PRO A 137 -4.71 8.86 -17.48
CA PRO A 137 -3.55 8.54 -18.32
C PRO A 137 -2.64 9.74 -18.63
N TYR A 138 -3.21 10.94 -18.83
CA TYR A 138 -2.45 12.15 -19.18
C TYR A 138 -1.41 12.58 -18.13
N TYR A 139 -1.52 12.09 -16.88
CA TYR A 139 -0.52 12.38 -15.86
C TYR A 139 0.87 11.86 -16.24
N ASN A 140 0.93 10.67 -16.85
CA ASN A 140 2.20 10.07 -17.26
C ASN A 140 2.89 10.91 -18.34
N ASP A 141 2.11 11.39 -19.31
CA ASP A 141 2.61 12.27 -20.38
C ASP A 141 3.14 13.58 -19.78
N PHE A 142 2.41 14.17 -18.83
CA PHE A 142 2.83 15.42 -18.21
C PHE A 142 4.15 15.25 -17.43
N ILE A 143 4.27 14.23 -16.61
CA ILE A 143 5.47 13.97 -15.81
C ILE A 143 6.68 13.65 -16.70
N THR A 144 6.50 12.87 -17.77
CA THR A 144 7.56 12.56 -18.74
C THR A 144 8.02 13.83 -19.48
N ARG A 145 7.08 14.67 -19.92
CA ARG A 145 7.40 15.97 -20.57
C ARG A 145 8.16 16.92 -19.64
N LEU A 146 7.98 16.80 -18.32
CA LEU A 146 8.72 17.58 -17.32
C LEU A 146 10.12 17.02 -17.02
N GLY A 147 10.56 16.00 -17.77
CA GLY A 147 11.90 15.42 -17.67
C GLY A 147 12.08 14.41 -16.54
N TYR A 148 10.98 13.84 -16.05
CA TYR A 148 11.06 12.73 -15.11
C TYR A 148 11.23 11.40 -15.85
N GLU A 149 12.06 10.55 -15.30
CA GLU A 149 12.34 9.21 -15.81
C GLU A 149 11.79 8.13 -14.87
N LYS A 150 11.58 6.93 -15.41
CA LYS A 150 11.19 5.76 -14.61
C LYS A 150 12.29 5.46 -13.60
N GLU A 151 11.94 5.41 -12.31
CA GLU A 151 12.82 4.89 -11.27
C GLU A 151 12.53 3.41 -11.00
N CYS A 152 11.27 3.05 -10.79
CA CYS A 152 10.83 1.66 -10.65
C CYS A 152 9.34 1.51 -10.96
N ASP A 153 8.95 0.28 -11.27
CA ASP A 153 7.55 -0.10 -11.41
C ASP A 153 7.13 -1.08 -10.31
N TRP A 154 5.86 -1.01 -9.93
CA TRP A 154 5.17 -2.01 -9.16
C TRP A 154 4.11 -2.69 -10.01
N LEU A 155 4.07 -4.02 -9.90
CA LEU A 155 3.13 -4.89 -10.59
C LEU A 155 2.08 -5.38 -9.61
N GLN A 156 0.84 -5.45 -10.06
CA GLN A 156 -0.27 -6.08 -9.35
C GLN A 156 -0.92 -7.14 -10.23
N TYR A 157 -1.33 -8.23 -9.60
CA TYR A 157 -2.01 -9.34 -10.25
C TYR A 157 -3.36 -9.57 -9.60
N LYS A 158 -4.33 -10.02 -10.40
CA LYS A 158 -5.57 -10.61 -9.92
C LYS A 158 -5.41 -12.12 -10.01
N VAL A 159 -5.46 -12.81 -8.87
CA VAL A 159 -5.20 -14.24 -8.75
C VAL A 159 -6.46 -14.98 -8.34
N ARG A 160 -6.65 -16.19 -8.86
CA ARG A 160 -7.73 -17.08 -8.41
C ARG A 160 -7.39 -17.60 -7.02
N SER A 161 -8.30 -17.39 -6.06
CA SER A 161 -8.09 -17.78 -4.67
C SER A 161 -8.91 -19.00 -4.24
N ASN A 162 -9.89 -19.42 -5.05
CA ASN A 162 -10.74 -20.59 -4.80
C ASN A 162 -10.22 -21.89 -5.43
N LEU A 163 -9.01 -21.88 -5.96
CA LEU A 163 -8.36 -23.08 -6.50
C LEU A 163 -7.45 -23.69 -5.44
N GLU A 164 -7.42 -25.00 -5.38
CA GLU A 164 -6.42 -25.72 -4.60
C GLU A 164 -5.01 -25.37 -5.09
N LEU A 165 -4.10 -25.20 -4.14
CA LEU A 165 -2.70 -24.97 -4.48
C LEU A 165 -2.09 -26.20 -5.15
N PRO A 166 -1.05 -26.03 -5.99
CA PRO A 166 -0.29 -27.15 -6.49
C PRO A 166 0.10 -28.11 -5.36
N GLU A 167 -0.09 -29.40 -5.56
CA GLU A 167 0.19 -30.44 -4.56
C GLU A 167 1.59 -30.31 -3.93
N LYS A 168 2.58 -29.91 -4.73
CA LYS A 168 3.94 -29.63 -4.26
C LYS A 168 3.96 -28.58 -3.14
N VAL A 169 3.19 -27.49 -3.26
CA VAL A 169 3.14 -26.41 -2.27
C VAL A 169 2.49 -26.88 -0.99
N THR A 170 1.35 -27.55 -1.09
CA THR A 170 0.62 -28.11 0.07
C THR A 170 1.46 -29.14 0.82
N ARG A 171 2.14 -30.04 0.08
CA ARG A 171 3.03 -31.04 0.66
C ARG A 171 4.21 -30.40 1.40
N ILE A 172 4.88 -29.41 0.79
CA ILE A 172 5.99 -28.68 1.44
C ILE A 172 5.48 -27.98 2.70
N GLY A 173 4.34 -27.30 2.64
CA GLY A 173 3.73 -26.63 3.80
C GLY A 173 3.49 -27.59 4.95
N LYS A 174 2.91 -28.77 4.69
CA LYS A 174 2.67 -29.81 5.68
C LYS A 174 3.97 -30.34 6.30
N LEU A 175 4.94 -30.70 5.46
CA LEU A 175 6.25 -31.21 5.92
C LEU A 175 6.98 -30.20 6.82
N LEU A 176 6.93 -28.90 6.48
CA LEU A 176 7.57 -27.87 7.31
C LEU A 176 6.84 -27.66 8.64
N LYS A 177 5.48 -27.68 8.64
CA LYS A 177 4.69 -27.64 9.88
C LYS A 177 5.08 -28.77 10.82
N GLU A 178 5.13 -30.01 10.31
CA GLU A 178 5.48 -31.19 11.11
C GLU A 178 6.94 -31.16 11.59
N ARG A 179 7.89 -30.87 10.68
CA ARG A 179 9.33 -30.89 10.98
C ARG A 179 9.75 -29.87 12.04
N TYR A 180 9.15 -28.70 12.02
CA TYR A 180 9.53 -27.58 12.88
C TYR A 180 8.48 -27.23 13.93
N ASN A 181 7.46 -28.11 14.07
CA ASN A 181 6.36 -27.91 15.01
C ASN A 181 5.71 -26.51 14.88
N LEU A 182 5.46 -26.12 13.62
CA LEU A 182 4.84 -24.83 13.34
C LEU A 182 3.33 -24.94 13.40
N HIS A 183 2.69 -23.93 13.97
CA HIS A 183 1.24 -23.88 14.07
C HIS A 183 0.70 -22.49 13.73
N GLU A 184 -0.59 -22.41 13.51
CA GLU A 184 -1.26 -21.15 13.28
C GLU A 184 -1.62 -20.48 14.58
N GLY A 185 -1.23 -19.22 14.75
CA GLY A 185 -1.63 -18.37 15.87
C GLY A 185 -2.95 -17.63 15.62
N SER A 186 -3.55 -17.08 16.67
CA SER A 186 -4.77 -16.29 16.59
C SER A 186 -4.48 -14.81 16.46
N LEU A 187 -4.96 -14.19 15.38
CA LEU A 187 -4.93 -12.74 15.18
C LEU A 187 -5.77 -12.00 16.21
N ASN A 188 -6.84 -12.61 16.68
CA ASN A 188 -7.66 -12.03 17.75
C ASN A 188 -6.92 -11.95 19.09
N SER A 189 -6.04 -12.91 19.38
CA SER A 189 -5.15 -12.87 20.53
C SER A 189 -4.04 -11.84 20.33
N LEU A 190 -3.40 -11.82 19.17
CA LEU A 190 -2.38 -10.83 18.81
C LEU A 190 -2.89 -9.39 18.99
N LYS A 191 -4.09 -9.08 18.51
CA LYS A 191 -4.67 -7.72 18.59
C LYS A 191 -4.89 -7.23 20.03
N LYS A 192 -5.10 -8.13 20.98
CA LYS A 192 -5.36 -7.80 22.39
C LYS A 192 -4.08 -7.57 23.18
N ASP A 193 -2.97 -8.06 22.68
CA ASP A 193 -1.66 -7.95 23.32
C ASP A 193 -0.78 -6.92 22.62
N LYS A 194 -0.57 -5.77 23.26
CA LYS A 194 0.26 -4.71 22.71
C LYS A 194 1.71 -5.13 22.47
N ALA A 195 2.26 -6.02 23.30
CA ALA A 195 3.61 -6.52 23.11
C ALA A 195 3.70 -7.38 21.84
N MET A 196 2.70 -8.24 21.59
CA MET A 196 2.60 -9.04 20.37
C MET A 196 2.40 -8.18 19.14
N VAL A 197 1.62 -7.10 19.21
CA VAL A 197 1.48 -6.13 18.11
C VAL A 197 2.82 -5.47 17.80
N ARG A 198 3.55 -5.01 18.80
CA ARG A 198 4.89 -4.42 18.62
C ARG A 198 5.85 -5.43 18.03
N TYR A 199 5.87 -6.65 18.55
CA TYR A 199 6.70 -7.73 18.02
C TYR A 199 6.37 -8.04 16.54
N PHE A 200 5.09 -8.05 16.16
CA PHE A 200 4.69 -8.18 14.76
C PHE A 200 5.33 -7.10 13.86
N PHE A 201 5.30 -5.84 14.29
CA PHE A 201 5.92 -4.75 13.53
C PHE A 201 7.46 -4.76 13.56
N GLU A 202 8.07 -5.27 14.62
CA GLU A 202 9.53 -5.54 14.61
C GLU A 202 9.88 -6.61 13.56
N VAL A 203 9.09 -7.69 13.50
CA VAL A 203 9.23 -8.71 12.45
C VAL A 203 9.01 -8.11 11.07
N TYR A 204 7.99 -7.24 10.91
CA TYR A 204 7.76 -6.48 9.69
C TYR A 204 9.00 -5.66 9.31
N ASN A 205 9.52 -4.87 10.23
CA ASN A 205 10.70 -4.05 10.00
C ASN A 205 11.92 -4.88 9.55
N LYS A 206 12.15 -6.04 10.17
CA LYS A 206 13.24 -6.96 9.81
C LYS A 206 13.01 -7.66 8.47
N SER A 207 11.78 -8.09 8.21
CA SER A 207 11.43 -8.84 6.98
C SER A 207 11.56 -8.01 5.72
N PHE A 208 11.32 -6.70 5.81
CA PHE A 208 11.25 -5.81 4.66
C PHE A 208 12.42 -4.85 4.51
N ALA A 209 13.34 -4.85 5.46
CA ALA A 209 14.48 -3.91 5.51
C ALA A 209 15.28 -3.84 4.20
N ASP A 210 15.51 -4.99 3.55
CA ASP A 210 16.34 -5.12 2.36
C ASP A 210 15.57 -5.53 1.09
N THR A 211 14.27 -5.76 1.21
CA THR A 211 13.45 -6.30 0.10
C THR A 211 12.44 -5.33 -0.46
N VAL A 212 12.09 -4.29 0.30
CA VAL A 212 11.09 -3.31 -0.11
C VAL A 212 11.75 -2.00 -0.52
N TYR A 213 11.37 -1.52 -1.68
CA TYR A 213 11.84 -0.25 -2.22
C TYR A 213 11.51 0.92 -1.28
N ASN A 214 12.48 1.79 -1.03
CA ASN A 214 12.35 2.96 -0.16
C ASN A 214 11.95 2.65 1.29
N PHE A 215 12.26 1.46 1.78
CA PHE A 215 11.87 1.04 3.12
C PHE A 215 12.55 1.88 4.21
N ILE A 216 11.76 2.34 5.16
CA ILE A 216 12.21 3.00 6.38
C ILE A 216 11.54 2.29 7.55
N PRO A 217 12.30 1.76 8.52
CA PRO A 217 11.72 1.12 9.69
C PRO A 217 10.80 2.08 10.44
N PHE A 218 9.64 1.58 10.89
CA PHE A 218 8.72 2.37 11.71
C PHE A 218 9.32 2.68 13.08
N THR A 219 9.02 3.85 13.60
CA THR A 219 9.20 4.20 15.02
C THR A 219 8.08 3.59 15.85
N ASP A 220 8.22 3.62 17.18
CA ASP A 220 7.20 3.08 18.09
C ASP A 220 5.86 3.81 17.92
N GLU A 221 5.89 5.15 17.73
CA GLU A 221 4.70 5.95 17.50
C GLU A 221 4.04 5.63 16.15
N GLU A 222 4.84 5.43 15.11
CA GLU A 222 4.35 5.00 13.79
C GLU A 222 3.74 3.61 13.85
N ILE A 223 4.33 2.69 14.63
CA ILE A 223 3.76 1.35 14.88
C ILE A 223 2.38 1.45 15.52
N ASP A 224 2.22 2.26 16.57
CA ASP A 224 0.94 2.43 17.25
C ASP A 224 -0.14 3.04 16.30
N GLU A 225 0.26 3.96 15.42
CA GLU A 225 -0.62 4.57 14.41
C GLU A 225 -1.04 3.57 13.33
N GLU A 226 -0.08 2.84 12.74
CA GLU A 226 -0.33 1.86 11.68
C GLU A 226 -1.13 0.66 12.22
N ALA A 227 -0.81 0.19 13.44
CA ALA A 227 -1.57 -0.85 14.11
C ALA A 227 -3.04 -0.42 14.30
N SER A 228 -3.28 0.80 14.79
CA SER A 228 -4.63 1.32 14.98
C SER A 228 -5.41 1.47 13.67
N ALA A 229 -4.72 1.75 12.57
CA ALA A 229 -5.33 1.90 11.25
C ALA A 229 -5.62 0.55 10.57
N PHE A 230 -4.75 -0.44 10.75
CA PHE A 230 -4.76 -1.69 9.98
C PHE A 230 -5.45 -2.85 10.71
N LEU A 231 -5.17 -3.03 12.02
CA LEU A 231 -5.67 -4.18 12.79
C LEU A 231 -7.20 -4.37 12.78
N PRO A 232 -8.05 -3.31 12.75
CA PRO A 232 -9.49 -3.50 12.71
C PRO A 232 -9.99 -4.25 11.47
N PHE A 233 -9.24 -4.20 10.37
CA PHE A 233 -9.65 -4.80 9.09
C PHE A 233 -9.13 -6.22 8.88
N ILE A 234 -8.08 -6.66 9.58
CA ILE A 234 -7.58 -8.03 9.49
C ILE A 234 -8.36 -8.97 10.41
N ASN A 235 -8.51 -10.23 10.01
CA ASN A 235 -9.18 -11.24 10.83
C ASN A 235 -8.70 -12.66 10.47
N ASP A 236 -9.01 -13.63 11.35
CA ASP A 236 -8.60 -15.02 11.18
C ASP A 236 -9.24 -15.73 9.96
N LYS A 237 -10.25 -15.15 9.32
CA LYS A 237 -10.89 -15.74 8.12
C LYS A 237 -10.10 -15.52 6.84
N THR A 238 -9.33 -14.43 6.77
CA THR A 238 -8.63 -14.03 5.54
C THR A 238 -7.13 -13.82 5.75
N SER A 239 -6.66 -13.92 7.00
CA SER A 239 -5.25 -13.70 7.33
C SER A 239 -4.72 -14.80 8.23
N SER A 240 -3.40 -14.97 8.28
CA SER A 240 -2.73 -16.00 9.08
C SER A 240 -1.43 -15.50 9.66
N ILE A 241 -1.12 -15.91 10.89
CA ILE A 241 0.21 -15.83 11.49
C ILE A 241 0.68 -17.25 11.81
N ILE A 242 1.95 -17.51 11.55
CA ILE A 242 2.59 -18.81 11.82
C ILE A 242 3.56 -18.63 12.96
N LEU A 243 3.40 -19.46 13.97
CA LEU A 243 4.21 -19.48 15.19
C LEU A 243 5.06 -20.75 15.24
N ASP A 244 6.20 -20.67 15.91
CA ASP A 244 7.01 -21.84 16.26
C ASP A 244 6.57 -22.44 17.62
N GLN A 245 7.23 -23.52 18.02
CA GLN A 245 6.98 -24.21 19.31
C GLN A 245 7.16 -23.34 20.56
N ASN A 246 7.81 -22.16 20.42
CA ASN A 246 8.03 -21.21 21.51
C ASN A 246 7.10 -20.00 21.40
N GLU A 247 6.01 -20.09 20.64
CA GLU A 247 5.04 -19.02 20.38
C GLU A 247 5.65 -17.78 19.69
N LYS A 248 6.81 -17.92 19.01
CA LYS A 248 7.43 -16.83 18.27
C LYS A 248 6.89 -16.77 16.85
N LEU A 249 6.61 -15.55 16.38
CA LEU A 249 6.17 -15.30 15.02
C LEU A 249 7.27 -15.66 14.02
N VAL A 250 6.97 -16.55 13.10
CA VAL A 250 7.86 -17.05 12.05
C VAL A 250 7.51 -16.44 10.71
N ALA A 251 6.21 -16.40 10.38
CA ALA A 251 5.71 -15.86 9.14
C ALA A 251 4.29 -15.35 9.28
N PHE A 252 3.86 -14.54 8.34
CA PHE A 252 2.50 -14.02 8.29
C PHE A 252 2.02 -13.81 6.87
N GLY A 253 0.71 -13.93 6.68
CA GLY A 253 -0.01 -13.51 5.48
C GLY A 253 -1.23 -12.70 5.90
N MET A 254 -1.29 -11.43 5.49
CA MET A 254 -2.36 -10.52 5.85
C MET A 254 -3.16 -10.15 4.61
N SER A 255 -4.46 -10.36 4.68
CA SER A 255 -5.39 -9.88 3.67
C SER A 255 -6.68 -9.39 4.31
N ILE A 256 -7.39 -8.58 3.56
CA ILE A 256 -8.69 -8.05 3.96
C ILE A 256 -9.70 -8.24 2.83
N PRO A 257 -10.98 -8.35 3.12
CA PRO A 257 -12.01 -8.23 2.09
C PRO A 257 -11.84 -6.91 1.32
N THR A 258 -12.00 -6.95 -0.01
CA THR A 258 -11.90 -5.73 -0.84
C THR A 258 -12.98 -4.74 -0.45
N ILE A 259 -12.58 -3.54 0.00
CA ILE A 259 -13.49 -2.48 0.46
C ILE A 259 -13.65 -1.32 -0.52
N SER A 260 -13.03 -1.39 -1.69
CA SER A 260 -13.01 -0.29 -2.67
C SER A 260 -14.40 0.15 -3.11
N GLU A 261 -15.29 -0.80 -3.40
CA GLU A 261 -16.69 -0.48 -3.79
C GLU A 261 -17.51 0.11 -2.61
N ALA A 262 -17.19 -0.29 -1.38
CA ALA A 262 -17.81 0.31 -0.21
C ALA A 262 -17.34 1.76 -0.02
N LEU A 263 -16.05 2.04 -0.21
CA LEU A 263 -15.50 3.40 -0.13
C LEU A 263 -16.07 4.34 -1.19
N LYS A 264 -16.33 3.86 -2.40
CA LYS A 264 -17.07 4.64 -3.44
C LYS A 264 -18.43 5.10 -2.91
N LYS A 265 -19.15 4.21 -2.20
CA LYS A 265 -20.45 4.54 -1.58
C LYS A 265 -20.32 5.50 -0.40
N CYS A 266 -19.19 5.47 0.32
CA CYS A 266 -18.91 6.40 1.41
C CYS A 266 -18.71 7.84 0.95
N LYS A 267 -18.31 8.09 -0.30
CA LYS A 267 -18.08 9.43 -0.89
C LYS A 267 -17.22 10.33 0.01
N GLY A 268 -16.15 9.76 0.59
CA GLY A 268 -15.23 10.44 1.49
C GLY A 268 -15.70 10.60 2.95
N HIS A 269 -16.88 10.09 3.33
CA HIS A 269 -17.46 10.24 4.67
C HIS A 269 -17.90 8.89 5.26
N LEU A 270 -17.50 8.65 6.51
CA LEU A 270 -17.91 7.45 7.25
C LEU A 270 -19.34 7.59 7.83
N PHE A 271 -19.71 8.79 8.27
CA PHE A 271 -21.01 9.09 8.86
C PHE A 271 -21.86 9.94 7.91
N PRO A 272 -23.23 9.79 7.93
CA PRO A 272 -23.98 8.90 8.82
C PRO A 272 -24.05 7.43 8.37
N PHE A 273 -23.90 7.08 7.08
CA PHE A 273 -24.18 5.72 6.57
C PHE A 273 -22.97 5.02 5.94
N GLY A 274 -21.83 5.69 5.78
CA GLY A 274 -20.62 5.10 5.16
C GLY A 274 -20.11 3.87 5.91
N TRP A 275 -20.13 3.89 7.23
CA TRP A 275 -19.71 2.76 8.08
C TRP A 275 -20.49 1.47 7.77
N PHE A 276 -21.77 1.58 7.44
CA PHE A 276 -22.60 0.42 7.09
C PHE A 276 -22.12 -0.26 5.80
N HIS A 277 -21.70 0.53 4.80
CA HIS A 277 -21.16 -0.03 3.55
C HIS A 277 -19.84 -0.77 3.79
N LEU A 278 -18.96 -0.23 4.63
CA LEU A 278 -17.71 -0.89 5.00
C LEU A 278 -17.98 -2.18 5.78
N LEU A 279 -18.85 -2.12 6.78
CA LEU A 279 -19.21 -3.30 7.56
C LEU A 279 -19.77 -4.40 6.66
N LYS A 280 -20.69 -4.05 5.74
CA LYS A 280 -21.24 -5.02 4.77
C LYS A 280 -20.16 -5.65 3.92
N ALA A 281 -19.17 -4.88 3.44
CA ALA A 281 -18.05 -5.38 2.64
C ALA A 281 -17.16 -6.34 3.42
N MET A 282 -16.99 -6.14 4.72
CA MET A 282 -16.22 -7.05 5.58
C MET A 282 -16.90 -8.41 5.81
N TYR A 283 -18.21 -8.52 5.61
CA TYR A 283 -18.96 -9.77 5.80
C TYR A 283 -19.44 -10.44 4.51
N ARG A 284 -19.54 -9.68 3.41
CA ARG A 284 -20.01 -10.20 2.12
C ARG A 284 -19.03 -9.78 1.03
N TYR A 285 -18.11 -10.68 0.71
CA TYR A 285 -17.05 -10.47 -0.28
C TYR A 285 -16.79 -11.77 -1.04
N ASP A 286 -16.35 -11.64 -2.25
CA ASP A 286 -15.82 -12.70 -3.11
C ASP A 286 -14.36 -12.42 -3.51
N THR A 287 -13.85 -11.25 -3.12
CA THR A 287 -12.51 -10.77 -3.46
C THR A 287 -11.82 -10.25 -2.20
N VAL A 288 -10.53 -10.57 -2.07
CA VAL A 288 -9.66 -10.08 -1.00
C VAL A 288 -8.50 -9.28 -1.56
N ASP A 289 -8.09 -8.24 -0.85
CA ASP A 289 -6.85 -7.51 -1.10
C ASP A 289 -5.73 -8.18 -0.29
N LEU A 290 -4.71 -8.72 -0.98
CA LEU A 290 -3.54 -9.37 -0.38
C LEU A 290 -2.56 -8.29 0.05
N MET A 291 -2.58 -7.92 1.33
CA MET A 291 -1.90 -6.73 1.83
C MET A 291 -0.41 -6.94 2.07
N LEU A 292 -0.07 -7.90 2.92
CA LEU A 292 1.29 -8.13 3.39
C LEU A 292 1.56 -9.62 3.56
N ASN A 293 2.70 -10.08 3.05
CA ASN A 293 3.22 -11.41 3.31
C ASN A 293 4.68 -11.27 3.72
N GLY A 294 5.09 -11.94 4.78
CA GLY A 294 6.45 -11.86 5.25
C GLY A 294 6.85 -13.05 6.12
N ALA A 295 8.15 -13.20 6.28
CA ALA A 295 8.76 -14.16 7.19
C ALA A 295 9.99 -13.53 7.84
N VAL A 296 10.28 -13.90 9.06
CA VAL A 296 11.53 -13.48 9.73
C VAL A 296 12.75 -13.92 8.90
N PRO A 297 13.85 -13.16 8.92
CA PRO A 297 15.01 -13.43 8.06
C PRO A 297 15.52 -14.86 8.17
N GLU A 298 15.50 -15.45 9.37
CA GLU A 298 15.98 -16.82 9.63
C GLU A 298 15.15 -17.90 8.91
N TRP A 299 13.92 -17.58 8.51
CA TRP A 299 13.01 -18.48 7.80
C TRP A 299 12.87 -18.16 6.31
N GLN A 300 13.42 -17.05 5.85
CA GLN A 300 13.44 -16.72 4.42
C GLN A 300 14.25 -17.78 3.65
N ASN A 301 13.88 -18.02 2.41
CA ASN A 301 14.48 -19.03 1.51
C ASN A 301 14.41 -20.50 2.01
N LYS A 302 13.67 -20.80 3.08
CA LYS A 302 13.44 -22.16 3.60
C LYS A 302 12.11 -22.76 3.16
N GLY A 303 11.41 -22.13 2.23
CA GLY A 303 10.11 -22.57 1.75
C GLY A 303 8.94 -22.25 2.69
N ILE A 304 9.15 -21.41 3.71
CA ILE A 304 8.12 -21.04 4.70
C ILE A 304 6.89 -20.39 4.05
N SER A 305 7.03 -19.80 2.87
CA SER A 305 5.91 -19.28 2.09
C SER A 305 4.87 -20.36 1.78
N ALA A 306 5.27 -21.61 1.59
CA ALA A 306 4.34 -22.72 1.38
C ALA A 306 3.43 -22.95 2.61
N VAL A 307 3.92 -22.66 3.82
CA VAL A 307 3.14 -22.83 5.06
C VAL A 307 2.02 -21.81 5.12
N TYR A 308 2.31 -20.51 5.03
CA TYR A 308 1.25 -19.50 5.13
C TYR A 308 0.36 -19.47 3.88
N HIS A 309 0.88 -19.75 2.68
CA HIS A 309 0.05 -19.84 1.48
C HIS A 309 -0.94 -20.99 1.55
N SER A 310 -0.54 -22.19 2.00
CA SER A 310 -1.47 -23.32 2.16
C SER A 310 -2.55 -23.00 3.19
N THR A 311 -2.16 -22.44 4.34
CA THR A 311 -3.11 -22.04 5.38
C THR A 311 -4.11 -20.97 4.90
N MET A 312 -3.62 -19.98 4.16
CA MET A 312 -4.50 -18.92 3.61
C MET A 312 -5.42 -19.44 2.50
N SER A 313 -4.93 -20.32 1.63
CA SER A 313 -5.75 -20.94 0.58
C SER A 313 -6.93 -21.70 1.16
N GLU A 314 -6.71 -22.52 2.19
CA GLU A 314 -7.80 -23.22 2.90
C GLU A 314 -8.85 -22.24 3.44
N LYS A 315 -8.41 -21.12 4.01
CA LYS A 315 -9.30 -20.06 4.50
C LYS A 315 -10.10 -19.39 3.40
N TYR A 316 -9.46 -19.08 2.27
CA TYR A 316 -10.14 -18.44 1.14
C TYR A 316 -11.20 -19.36 0.54
N ILE A 317 -10.90 -20.65 0.39
CA ILE A 317 -11.85 -21.66 -0.07
C ILE A 317 -13.03 -21.75 0.91
N ALA A 318 -12.76 -21.86 2.20
CA ALA A 318 -13.78 -21.90 3.26
C ALA A 318 -14.65 -20.63 3.32
N ALA A 319 -14.07 -19.46 3.02
CA ALA A 319 -14.77 -18.18 2.99
C ALA A 319 -15.56 -17.95 1.69
N GLY A 320 -15.41 -18.83 0.67
CA GLY A 320 -16.04 -18.66 -0.64
C GLY A 320 -15.41 -17.53 -1.48
N THR A 321 -14.16 -17.19 -1.21
CA THR A 321 -13.43 -16.15 -1.96
C THR A 321 -13.09 -16.67 -3.35
N VAL A 322 -13.32 -15.87 -4.37
CA VAL A 322 -13.04 -16.23 -5.78
C VAL A 322 -11.72 -15.61 -6.24
N TRP A 323 -11.45 -14.37 -5.82
CA TRP A 323 -10.31 -13.61 -6.29
C TRP A 323 -9.48 -13.01 -5.15
N GLY A 324 -8.18 -12.94 -5.37
CA GLY A 324 -7.24 -12.12 -4.62
C GLY A 324 -6.62 -11.04 -5.51
N ILE A 325 -6.48 -9.82 -5.00
CA ILE A 325 -5.74 -8.75 -5.68
C ILE A 325 -4.45 -8.54 -4.91
N THR A 326 -3.30 -8.72 -5.58
CA THR A 326 -2.01 -8.56 -4.91
C THR A 326 -1.74 -7.10 -4.55
N ASN A 327 -1.04 -6.88 -3.45
CA ASN A 327 -0.45 -5.57 -3.17
C ASN A 327 0.57 -5.22 -4.28
N PRO A 328 0.82 -3.93 -4.58
CA PRO A 328 1.87 -3.54 -5.51
C PRO A 328 3.23 -4.14 -5.12
N GLN A 329 3.83 -4.91 -6.01
CA GLN A 329 5.13 -5.56 -5.82
C GLN A 329 6.13 -4.99 -6.79
N ILE A 330 7.29 -4.56 -6.29
CA ILE A 330 8.33 -3.99 -7.16
C ILE A 330 8.78 -5.02 -8.19
N GLU A 331 8.96 -4.59 -9.43
CA GLU A 331 9.28 -5.45 -10.59
C GLU A 331 10.58 -6.24 -10.40
N SER A 332 11.53 -5.73 -9.62
CA SER A 332 12.81 -6.42 -9.30
C SER A 332 12.69 -7.47 -8.20
N ASN A 333 11.53 -7.60 -7.52
CA ASN A 333 11.36 -8.54 -6.43
C ASN A 333 11.10 -9.95 -6.96
N SER A 334 12.06 -10.85 -6.81
CA SER A 334 11.93 -12.26 -7.20
C SER A 334 10.79 -13.00 -6.47
N ALA A 335 10.38 -12.53 -5.28
CA ALA A 335 9.24 -13.10 -4.57
C ALA A 335 7.92 -12.92 -5.34
N ALA A 336 7.83 -11.94 -6.25
CA ALA A 336 6.68 -11.79 -7.15
C ALA A 336 6.49 -12.99 -8.10
N ASN A 337 7.54 -13.76 -8.36
CA ASN A 337 7.47 -14.96 -9.18
C ASN A 337 6.57 -16.06 -8.59
N VAL A 338 6.24 -15.98 -7.29
CA VAL A 338 5.30 -16.93 -6.68
C VAL A 338 3.95 -16.92 -7.40
N TRP A 339 3.52 -15.79 -7.92
CA TRP A 339 2.23 -15.65 -8.61
C TRP A 339 2.17 -16.40 -9.93
N SER A 340 3.31 -16.73 -10.56
CA SER A 340 3.35 -17.58 -11.75
C SER A 340 2.86 -19.03 -11.49
N ASN A 341 2.82 -19.44 -10.23
CA ASN A 341 2.29 -20.76 -9.83
C ASN A 341 0.76 -20.75 -9.63
N TYR A 342 0.11 -19.61 -9.77
CA TYR A 342 -1.34 -19.44 -9.62
C TYR A 342 -1.97 -19.06 -10.96
N GLU A 343 -3.25 -19.37 -11.14
CA GLU A 343 -4.03 -18.77 -12.21
C GLU A 343 -4.14 -17.27 -11.93
N ASN A 344 -3.47 -16.47 -12.74
CA ASN A 344 -3.39 -15.04 -12.54
C ASN A 344 -3.52 -14.26 -13.85
N VAL A 345 -3.94 -13.00 -13.71
CA VAL A 345 -3.93 -12.02 -14.81
C VAL A 345 -3.25 -10.73 -14.33
N PRO A 346 -2.46 -10.05 -15.20
CA PRO A 346 -1.99 -8.71 -14.91
C PRO A 346 -3.18 -7.79 -14.58
N PHE A 347 -3.05 -6.98 -13.54
CA PHE A 347 -4.15 -6.16 -13.04
C PHE A 347 -3.86 -4.67 -13.16
N MET A 348 -2.77 -4.21 -12.58
CA MET A 348 -2.32 -2.82 -12.65
C MET A 348 -0.80 -2.75 -12.63
N ARG A 349 -0.25 -1.71 -13.26
CA ARG A 349 1.16 -1.30 -13.13
C ARG A 349 1.22 0.13 -12.65
N ARG A 350 2.12 0.39 -11.71
CA ARG A 350 2.37 1.71 -11.14
C ARG A 350 3.83 2.05 -11.27
N ARG A 351 4.13 3.33 -11.43
CA ARG A 351 5.49 3.82 -11.64
C ARG A 351 5.87 4.90 -10.63
N CYS A 352 7.05 4.79 -10.06
CA CYS A 352 7.74 5.89 -9.43
C CYS A 352 8.60 6.59 -10.48
N TYR A 353 8.51 7.89 -10.50
CA TYR A 353 9.32 8.74 -11.36
C TYR A 353 10.37 9.45 -10.53
N LEU A 354 11.53 9.72 -11.14
CA LEU A 354 12.67 10.40 -10.54
C LEU A 354 13.17 11.50 -11.48
N LYS A 355 13.63 12.61 -10.91
CA LYS A 355 14.33 13.68 -11.64
C LYS A 355 15.44 14.26 -10.76
N SER A 356 16.61 14.50 -11.36
CA SER A 356 17.64 15.37 -10.78
C SER A 356 17.24 16.84 -10.94
N ILE A 357 17.40 17.63 -9.89
CA ILE A 357 16.93 19.01 -9.83
C ILE A 357 18.02 19.98 -9.37
#